data_ef79d25140ae20cd81814fe512f5b850
#
_entry.id   ef79d25140ae20cd81814fe512f5b850
#
_cell.length_a   1.000
_cell.length_b   1.000
_cell.length_c   1.000
_cell.angle_alpha   90.00
_cell.angle_beta   90.00
_cell.angle_gamma   90.00
#
_symmetry.space_group_name_H-M   'P 1'
#
loop_
_entity.id
_entity.type
_entity.pdbx_description
1 polymer ?
#
loop_
_entity_poly.entity_id
_entity_poly.type
_entity_poly.pdbx_seq_one_letter_code
_entity_poly.pdbx_strand_id
1 'polypeptide(L)'
;MPLKILSIDVGMKNLAICLFNVTDNMNYKIDCWDVLNLCEETEYICGEKNVKKCTPCNKKAKFVKHGKYYCKLHCKKKEYKIPPTEFNPKKIKKHKHIKLKELATRYGINFPKKKCKKDDLIKIIQDKLEAEYFDNISTIKTKDFNLVQYGRNLKKKFEELFENTQLDGVIVENQIGPLAMRMKTLQGMIMQHFIEKGVPLVEEVSASNKLKEFLGNKKTTYAERKKAGIKHTLEIITKDNLLLNWVEIFNKHKKKDDLADSFLQGRWYLKNTILKENVE
;
A
#
# COMPACT_ATOMS: atom_id res chain seq x y z
N MET A 1 2.79 24.58 -25.18
CA MET A 1 2.29 24.42 -23.79
C MET A 1 3.20 23.44 -23.08
N PRO A 2 3.41 23.54 -21.78
CA PRO A 2 4.22 22.55 -21.06
C PRO A 2 3.56 21.17 -21.14
N LEU A 3 4.38 20.13 -21.37
CA LEU A 3 3.94 18.74 -21.52
C LEU A 3 3.87 18.06 -20.14
N LYS A 4 2.75 17.47 -19.77
CA LYS A 4 2.55 16.80 -18.48
C LYS A 4 2.61 15.29 -18.64
N ILE A 5 3.69 14.69 -18.14
CA ILE A 5 3.94 13.24 -18.17
C ILE A 5 3.88 12.66 -16.76
N LEU A 6 2.97 11.72 -16.54
CA LEU A 6 2.84 10.99 -15.27
C LEU A 6 3.59 9.66 -15.35
N SER A 7 4.58 9.48 -14.49
CA SER A 7 5.32 8.22 -14.33
C SER A 7 4.80 7.43 -13.12
N ILE A 8 4.49 6.16 -13.33
CA ILE A 8 3.89 5.28 -12.32
C ILE A 8 4.73 4.02 -12.12
N ASP A 9 5.23 3.85 -10.90
CA ASP A 9 5.85 2.60 -10.43
C ASP A 9 4.79 1.73 -9.74
N VAL A 10 4.55 0.52 -10.26
CA VAL A 10 3.40 -0.31 -9.88
C VAL A 10 3.69 -1.12 -8.63
N GLY A 11 2.98 -0.84 -7.56
CA GLY A 11 3.03 -1.61 -6.31
C GLY A 11 1.65 -1.90 -5.74
N MET A 12 1.43 -3.14 -5.30
CA MET A 12 0.12 -3.57 -4.76
C MET A 12 -0.33 -2.75 -3.55
N LYS A 13 0.56 -2.34 -2.69
CA LYS A 13 0.24 -1.49 -1.53
C LYS A 13 0.65 -0.05 -1.77
N ASN A 14 1.83 0.14 -2.30
CA ASN A 14 2.46 1.43 -2.49
C ASN A 14 2.58 1.64 -4.00
N LEU A 15 1.72 2.47 -4.56
CA LEU A 15 1.78 2.90 -5.94
C LEU A 15 2.53 4.23 -5.97
N ALA A 16 3.75 4.26 -6.49
CA ALA A 16 4.50 5.51 -6.55
C ALA A 16 4.21 6.25 -7.85
N ILE A 17 4.05 7.55 -7.74
CA ILE A 17 3.75 8.45 -8.87
C ILE A 17 4.72 9.62 -8.89
N CYS A 18 5.07 10.09 -10.09
CA CYS A 18 5.81 11.32 -10.31
C CYS A 18 5.24 12.03 -11.54
N LEU A 19 4.63 13.20 -11.35
CA LEU A 19 4.10 14.04 -12.42
C LEU A 19 5.14 15.08 -12.82
N PHE A 20 5.65 14.92 -14.02
CA PHE A 20 6.58 15.85 -14.65
C PHE A 20 5.81 16.90 -15.44
N ASN A 21 6.22 18.14 -15.28
CA ASN A 21 5.77 19.29 -16.04
C ASN A 21 6.96 19.79 -16.86
N VAL A 22 7.01 19.37 -18.13
CA VAL A 22 8.14 19.59 -19.02
C VAL A 22 7.94 20.90 -19.77
N THR A 23 8.87 21.82 -19.58
CA THR A 23 8.94 23.06 -20.34
C THR A 23 9.88 22.90 -21.54
N ASP A 24 9.94 23.87 -22.42
CA ASP A 24 10.85 23.84 -23.55
C ASP A 24 12.31 23.65 -23.11
N ASN A 25 13.14 23.00 -23.94
CA ASN A 25 14.58 22.77 -23.73
C ASN A 25 14.99 21.81 -22.59
N MET A 26 14.29 20.69 -22.38
CA MET A 26 14.70 19.64 -21.42
C MET A 26 14.55 19.98 -19.93
N ASN A 27 14.08 21.17 -19.60
CA ASN A 27 13.80 21.52 -18.22
C ASN A 27 12.43 20.97 -17.81
N TYR A 28 12.36 20.38 -16.64
CA TYR A 28 11.10 19.93 -16.06
C TYR A 28 11.00 20.32 -14.60
N LYS A 29 9.77 20.55 -14.15
CA LYS A 29 9.40 20.64 -12.74
C LYS A 29 8.63 19.38 -12.36
N ILE A 30 8.53 19.12 -11.08
CA ILE A 30 7.65 18.06 -10.55
C ILE A 30 6.45 18.76 -9.91
N ASP A 31 5.26 18.48 -10.44
CA ASP A 31 4.00 19.02 -9.92
C ASP A 31 3.44 18.14 -8.80
N CYS A 32 3.65 16.81 -8.86
CA CYS A 32 3.22 15.86 -7.85
C CYS A 32 4.20 14.68 -7.77
N TRP A 33 4.60 14.30 -6.55
CA TRP A 33 5.48 13.15 -6.31
C TRP A 33 5.13 12.51 -4.98
N ASP A 34 4.53 11.33 -5.03
CA ASP A 34 4.00 10.68 -3.83
C ASP A 34 3.91 9.14 -3.97
N VAL A 35 3.60 8.49 -2.86
CA VAL A 35 3.35 7.04 -2.79
C VAL A 35 1.95 6.78 -2.28
N LEU A 36 1.07 6.36 -3.16
CA LEU A 36 -0.34 6.12 -2.87
C LEU A 36 -0.55 4.75 -2.23
N ASN A 37 -1.21 4.72 -1.08
CA ASN A 37 -1.61 3.47 -0.45
C ASN A 37 -2.91 2.94 -1.05
N LEU A 38 -2.84 1.93 -1.91
CA LEU A 38 -4.02 1.29 -2.52
C LEU A 38 -4.73 0.29 -1.59
N CYS A 39 -4.12 -0.07 -0.46
CA CYS A 39 -4.69 -0.95 0.56
C CYS A 39 -5.32 -0.17 1.71
N GLU A 40 -5.85 1.02 1.46
CA GLU A 40 -6.59 1.74 2.49
C GLU A 40 -7.80 0.94 2.93
N GLU A 41 -7.73 0.46 4.15
CA GLU A 41 -8.86 -0.14 4.85
C GLU A 41 -9.64 0.98 5.54
N THR A 42 -10.94 0.77 5.68
CA THR A 42 -11.74 1.64 6.55
C THR A 42 -11.12 1.68 7.94
N GLU A 43 -10.61 2.83 8.35
CA GLU A 43 -10.13 3.01 9.71
C GLU A 43 -11.31 3.15 10.66
N TYR A 44 -11.46 2.16 11.52
CA TYR A 44 -12.46 2.22 12.57
C TYR A 44 -11.94 3.04 13.75
N ILE A 45 -12.71 4.04 14.13
CA ILE A 45 -12.41 4.90 15.27
C ILE A 45 -13.17 4.41 16.51
N CYS A 46 -12.58 4.55 17.67
CA CYS A 46 -13.21 4.19 18.94
C CYS A 46 -14.46 5.06 19.21
N GLY A 47 -15.62 4.42 19.34
CA GLY A 47 -16.89 5.09 19.57
C GLY A 47 -17.11 5.61 20.99
N GLU A 48 -16.13 5.42 21.90
CA GLU A 48 -16.24 5.85 23.31
C GLU A 48 -15.83 7.32 23.48
N LYS A 49 -16.31 7.91 24.59
CA LYS A 49 -15.91 9.27 25.00
C LYS A 49 -14.77 9.22 26.02
N ASN A 50 -13.96 10.24 26.05
CA ASN A 50 -12.95 10.44 27.07
C ASN A 50 -13.64 10.90 28.35
N VAL A 51 -13.64 10.08 29.41
CA VAL A 51 -14.40 10.31 30.64
C VAL A 51 -14.06 11.66 31.31
N LYS A 52 -12.77 12.07 31.27
CA LYS A 52 -12.31 13.32 31.89
C LYS A 52 -12.64 14.60 31.09
N LYS A 53 -12.73 14.48 29.74
CA LYS A 53 -12.88 15.64 28.83
C LYS A 53 -14.23 15.69 28.12
N CYS A 54 -15.09 14.69 28.31
CA CYS A 54 -16.38 14.51 27.60
C CYS A 54 -16.27 14.60 26.07
N THR A 55 -15.06 14.48 25.52
CA THR A 55 -14.78 14.53 24.06
C THR A 55 -14.73 13.12 23.45
N PRO A 56 -15.04 12.95 22.15
CA PRO A 56 -14.85 11.68 21.46
C PRO A 56 -13.41 11.16 21.61
N CYS A 57 -13.25 9.85 21.73
CA CYS A 57 -11.93 9.24 21.95
C CYS A 57 -10.97 9.43 20.76
N ASN A 58 -11.46 9.43 19.53
CA ASN A 58 -10.73 9.59 18.26
C ASN A 58 -9.50 8.68 18.08
N LYS A 59 -9.31 7.65 18.93
CA LYS A 59 -8.23 6.68 18.80
C LYS A 59 -8.64 5.57 17.86
N LYS A 60 -7.70 5.07 17.06
CA LYS A 60 -7.89 3.89 16.20
C LYS A 60 -8.41 2.72 17.03
N ALA A 61 -9.51 2.14 16.59
CA ALA A 61 -10.08 0.95 17.22
C ALA A 61 -9.20 -0.28 16.93
N LYS A 62 -9.18 -1.20 17.87
CA LYS A 62 -8.48 -2.49 17.77
C LYS A 62 -9.43 -3.67 17.86
N PHE A 63 -10.59 -3.43 18.43
CA PHE A 63 -11.58 -4.44 18.76
C PHE A 63 -12.99 -3.96 18.40
N VAL A 64 -13.86 -4.91 18.14
CA VAL A 64 -15.29 -4.68 17.87
C VAL A 64 -16.11 -5.62 18.71
N LYS A 65 -17.30 -5.18 19.16
CA LYS A 65 -18.32 -6.01 19.80
C LYS A 65 -19.71 -5.42 19.52
N HIS A 66 -20.61 -6.23 19.05
CA HIS A 66 -21.98 -5.82 18.70
C HIS A 66 -22.02 -4.52 17.84
N GLY A 67 -21.16 -4.44 16.83
CA GLY A 67 -21.08 -3.28 15.93
C GLY A 67 -20.44 -2.02 16.53
N LYS A 68 -20.02 -2.03 17.80
CA LYS A 68 -19.32 -0.91 18.43
C LYS A 68 -17.81 -1.14 18.43
N TYR A 69 -17.05 -0.09 18.11
CA TYR A 69 -15.61 -0.14 17.93
C TYR A 69 -14.88 0.43 19.16
N TYR A 70 -13.82 -0.25 19.61
CA TYR A 70 -13.11 0.09 20.85
C TYR A 70 -11.59 0.15 20.63
N CYS A 71 -10.94 1.17 21.20
CA CYS A 71 -9.50 1.20 21.33
C CYS A 71 -9.03 0.34 22.52
N LYS A 72 -7.75 0.00 22.54
CA LYS A 72 -7.15 -0.86 23.59
C LYS A 72 -7.37 -0.35 25.04
N LEU A 73 -7.51 0.96 25.22
CA LEU A 73 -7.75 1.53 26.55
C LEU A 73 -9.21 1.37 27.01
N HIS A 74 -10.16 1.60 26.08
CA HIS A 74 -11.56 1.50 26.43
C HIS A 74 -12.06 0.05 26.53
N CYS A 75 -11.44 -0.91 25.83
CA CYS A 75 -11.72 -2.34 26.04
C CYS A 75 -11.51 -2.79 27.50
N LYS A 76 -10.45 -2.30 28.15
CA LYS A 76 -10.13 -2.67 29.53
C LYS A 76 -11.18 -2.24 30.56
N LYS A 77 -12.08 -1.34 30.17
CA LYS A 77 -13.15 -0.78 31.05
C LYS A 77 -14.51 -1.40 30.80
N LYS A 78 -14.58 -2.40 29.92
CA LYS A 78 -15.82 -3.11 29.56
C LYS A 78 -15.81 -4.51 30.14
N GLU A 79 -16.98 -5.13 30.17
CA GLU A 79 -17.21 -6.49 30.67
C GLU A 79 -16.51 -7.59 29.83
N TYR A 80 -16.37 -7.34 28.51
CA TYR A 80 -15.73 -8.30 27.62
C TYR A 80 -14.21 -8.34 27.78
N LYS A 81 -13.65 -9.54 27.69
CA LYS A 81 -12.22 -9.79 27.79
C LYS A 81 -11.52 -9.53 26.44
N ILE A 82 -10.24 -9.15 26.49
CA ILE A 82 -9.41 -9.05 25.28
C ILE A 82 -9.03 -10.48 24.83
N PRO A 83 -9.28 -10.86 23.56
CA PRO A 83 -9.02 -12.20 23.11
C PRO A 83 -7.53 -12.52 23.10
N PRO A 84 -7.13 -13.71 23.59
CA PRO A 84 -5.76 -14.19 23.52
C PRO A 84 -5.30 -14.33 22.07
N THR A 85 -4.03 -14.06 21.81
CA THR A 85 -3.45 -14.12 20.44
C THR A 85 -3.45 -15.54 19.86
N GLU A 86 -3.45 -16.56 20.73
CA GLU A 86 -3.52 -17.97 20.38
C GLU A 86 -4.86 -18.37 19.74
N PHE A 87 -5.93 -17.69 20.13
CA PHE A 87 -7.28 -17.94 19.61
C PHE A 87 -7.62 -17.10 18.37
N ASN A 88 -6.65 -16.43 17.78
CA ASN A 88 -6.89 -15.75 16.50
C ASN A 88 -7.47 -16.75 15.48
N PRO A 89 -8.56 -16.43 14.75
CA PRO A 89 -9.22 -17.33 13.80
C PRO A 89 -8.28 -17.98 12.77
N LYS A 90 -7.22 -17.27 12.36
CA LYS A 90 -6.20 -17.80 11.43
C LYS A 90 -5.23 -18.79 12.10
N LYS A 91 -5.08 -18.74 13.42
CA LYS A 91 -4.16 -19.61 14.19
C LYS A 91 -4.88 -20.83 14.78
N ILE A 92 -6.09 -20.65 15.29
CA ILE A 92 -6.83 -21.71 15.99
C ILE A 92 -6.97 -22.98 15.13
N LYS A 93 -7.29 -22.85 13.84
CA LYS A 93 -7.41 -23.98 12.91
C LYS A 93 -6.09 -24.70 12.67
N LYS A 94 -4.94 -24.03 12.85
CA LYS A 94 -3.58 -24.59 12.65
C LYS A 94 -3.04 -25.32 13.85
N HIS A 95 -3.60 -25.13 15.05
CA HIS A 95 -3.14 -25.84 16.24
C HIS A 95 -3.47 -27.33 16.15
N LYS A 96 -2.56 -28.16 16.68
CA LYS A 96 -2.82 -29.60 16.90
C LYS A 96 -3.88 -29.73 17.98
N HIS A 97 -4.63 -30.86 17.97
CA HIS A 97 -5.71 -31.14 18.93
C HIS A 97 -5.25 -31.06 20.39
N ILE A 98 -4.08 -31.63 20.69
CA ILE A 98 -3.46 -31.60 22.03
C ILE A 98 -3.29 -30.14 22.47
N LYS A 99 -2.74 -29.29 21.60
CA LYS A 99 -2.52 -27.87 21.90
C LYS A 99 -3.82 -27.10 22.15
N LEU A 100 -4.89 -27.43 21.42
CA LEU A 100 -6.21 -26.83 21.65
C LEU A 100 -6.78 -27.21 23.02
N LYS A 101 -6.61 -28.47 23.47
CA LYS A 101 -7.00 -28.93 24.81
C LYS A 101 -6.25 -28.16 25.91
N GLU A 102 -4.93 -28.01 25.75
CA GLU A 102 -4.11 -27.23 26.71
C GLU A 102 -4.58 -25.78 26.81
N LEU A 103 -4.84 -25.15 25.65
CA LEU A 103 -5.33 -23.78 25.62
C LEU A 103 -6.73 -23.67 26.23
N ALA A 104 -7.65 -24.55 25.87
CA ALA A 104 -8.99 -24.59 26.47
C ALA A 104 -8.93 -24.69 28.01
N THR A 105 -8.12 -25.60 28.53
CA THR A 105 -7.90 -25.76 29.98
C THR A 105 -7.31 -24.49 30.58
N ARG A 106 -6.27 -23.90 29.98
CA ARG A 106 -5.61 -22.68 30.47
C ARG A 106 -6.59 -21.49 30.58
N TYR A 107 -7.52 -21.38 29.66
CA TYR A 107 -8.48 -20.29 29.61
C TYR A 107 -9.86 -20.63 30.22
N GLY A 108 -9.93 -21.73 30.97
CA GLY A 108 -11.14 -22.13 31.68
C GLY A 108 -12.32 -22.46 30.77
N ILE A 109 -12.05 -23.00 29.59
CA ILE A 109 -13.09 -23.41 28.64
C ILE A 109 -13.43 -24.87 28.89
N ASN A 110 -14.65 -25.14 29.34
CA ASN A 110 -15.12 -26.49 29.58
C ASN A 110 -15.39 -27.22 28.26
N PHE A 111 -14.87 -28.46 28.14
CA PHE A 111 -15.10 -29.32 27.00
C PHE A 111 -15.15 -30.78 27.43
N PRO A 112 -15.82 -31.69 26.67
CA PRO A 112 -15.88 -33.10 26.98
C PRO A 112 -14.49 -33.73 26.89
N LYS A 113 -13.99 -34.31 28.00
CA LYS A 113 -12.66 -34.92 28.07
C LYS A 113 -12.57 -36.20 27.23
N LYS A 114 -13.68 -36.94 27.09
CA LYS A 114 -13.80 -38.16 26.27
C LYS A 114 -14.48 -37.87 24.94
N LYS A 115 -13.93 -38.38 23.82
CA LYS A 115 -14.49 -38.31 22.46
C LYS A 115 -14.72 -36.91 21.85
N CYS A 116 -14.07 -35.87 22.36
CA CYS A 116 -14.14 -34.54 21.73
C CYS A 116 -13.24 -34.49 20.48
N LYS A 117 -13.82 -34.34 19.30
CA LYS A 117 -13.06 -34.14 18.04
C LYS A 117 -12.43 -32.77 18.00
N LYS A 118 -11.43 -32.56 17.13
CA LYS A 118 -10.77 -31.26 16.96
C LYS A 118 -11.74 -30.14 16.57
N ASP A 119 -12.65 -30.42 15.64
CA ASP A 119 -13.58 -29.41 15.13
C ASP A 119 -14.64 -29.04 16.17
N ASP A 120 -15.11 -30.01 16.97
CA ASP A 120 -16.01 -29.77 18.09
C ASP A 120 -15.36 -28.87 19.15
N LEU A 121 -14.09 -29.13 19.46
CA LEU A 121 -13.33 -28.31 20.41
C LEU A 121 -13.12 -26.88 19.88
N ILE A 122 -12.85 -26.73 18.58
CA ILE A 122 -12.73 -25.40 17.96
C ILE A 122 -14.07 -24.66 18.08
N LYS A 123 -15.19 -25.32 17.81
CA LYS A 123 -16.52 -24.71 17.94
C LYS A 123 -16.80 -24.25 19.39
N ILE A 124 -16.55 -25.10 20.37
CA ILE A 124 -16.72 -24.74 21.80
C ILE A 124 -15.87 -23.54 22.16
N ILE A 125 -14.62 -23.48 21.69
CA ILE A 125 -13.74 -22.34 21.92
C ILE A 125 -14.31 -21.07 21.24
N GLN A 126 -14.81 -21.18 20.01
CA GLN A 126 -15.41 -20.04 19.28
C GLN A 126 -16.65 -19.51 19.98
N ASP A 127 -17.57 -20.38 20.40
CA ASP A 127 -18.80 -20.01 21.14
C ASP A 127 -18.45 -19.26 22.44
N LYS A 128 -17.43 -19.71 23.15
CA LYS A 128 -16.93 -19.03 24.38
C LYS A 128 -16.29 -17.68 24.06
N LEU A 129 -15.54 -17.58 22.97
CA LEU A 129 -14.95 -16.31 22.53
C LEU A 129 -16.03 -15.31 22.12
N GLU A 130 -17.04 -15.77 21.41
CA GLU A 130 -18.18 -14.94 21.01
C GLU A 130 -18.95 -14.41 22.23
N ALA A 131 -19.12 -15.23 23.24
CA ALA A 131 -19.87 -14.84 24.45
C ALA A 131 -19.11 -13.87 25.34
N GLU A 132 -17.81 -14.08 25.57
CA GLU A 132 -17.07 -13.39 26.64
C GLU A 132 -15.97 -12.44 26.17
N TYR A 133 -15.61 -12.47 24.88
CA TYR A 133 -14.46 -11.70 24.40
C TYR A 133 -14.85 -10.71 23.30
N PHE A 134 -14.03 -9.69 23.15
CA PHE A 134 -14.08 -8.83 21.98
C PHE A 134 -13.64 -9.58 20.71
N ASP A 135 -14.14 -9.16 19.59
CA ASP A 135 -13.62 -9.58 18.31
C ASP A 135 -12.46 -8.67 17.89
N ASN A 136 -11.40 -9.27 17.34
CA ASN A 136 -10.32 -8.50 16.73
C ASN A 136 -10.80 -7.90 15.42
N ILE A 137 -10.56 -6.61 15.21
CA ILE A 137 -10.72 -6.02 13.88
C ILE A 137 -9.68 -6.69 12.96
N SER A 138 -10.15 -7.42 11.95
CA SER A 138 -9.29 -8.11 11.02
C SER A 138 -8.64 -7.10 10.08
N THR A 139 -7.31 -7.00 10.11
CA THR A 139 -6.57 -6.32 9.04
C THR A 139 -6.38 -7.27 7.87
N ILE A 140 -6.80 -6.85 6.69
CA ILE A 140 -6.63 -7.61 5.45
C ILE A 140 -5.15 -7.46 5.03
N LYS A 141 -4.47 -8.57 4.80
CA LYS A 141 -3.11 -8.51 4.25
C LYS A 141 -3.19 -8.12 2.78
N THR A 142 -2.19 -7.41 2.29
CA THR A 142 -2.07 -7.00 0.88
C THR A 142 -2.35 -8.14 -0.11
N LYS A 143 -1.85 -9.35 0.17
CA LYS A 143 -2.07 -10.53 -0.66
C LYS A 143 -3.53 -11.03 -0.71
N ASP A 144 -4.30 -10.74 0.33
CA ASP A 144 -5.70 -11.18 0.50
C ASP A 144 -6.69 -10.05 0.11
N PHE A 145 -6.17 -8.86 -0.28
CA PHE A 145 -6.97 -7.70 -0.64
C PHE A 145 -7.60 -7.93 -2.02
N ASN A 146 -8.90 -7.66 -2.16
CA ASN A 146 -9.64 -7.95 -3.38
C ASN A 146 -9.23 -7.00 -4.53
N LEU A 147 -9.04 -7.53 -5.74
CA LEU A 147 -8.70 -6.74 -6.93
C LEU A 147 -9.76 -5.70 -7.28
N VAL A 148 -11.05 -6.00 -7.07
CA VAL A 148 -12.13 -5.01 -7.27
C VAL A 148 -11.95 -3.82 -6.33
N GLN A 149 -11.57 -4.07 -5.08
CA GLN A 149 -11.32 -2.99 -4.13
C GLN A 149 -10.06 -2.18 -4.48
N TYR A 150 -9.01 -2.84 -5.03
CA TYR A 150 -7.88 -2.12 -5.61
C TYR A 150 -8.32 -1.16 -6.72
N GLY A 151 -9.15 -1.63 -7.66
CA GLY A 151 -9.67 -0.80 -8.75
C GLY A 151 -10.47 0.40 -8.23
N ARG A 152 -11.34 0.20 -7.22
CA ARG A 152 -12.10 1.29 -6.59
C ARG A 152 -11.20 2.31 -5.90
N ASN A 153 -10.21 1.85 -5.14
CA ASN A 153 -9.28 2.73 -4.45
C ASN A 153 -8.37 3.48 -5.44
N LEU A 154 -7.93 2.80 -6.50
CA LEU A 154 -7.17 3.39 -7.60
C LEU A 154 -7.95 4.54 -8.25
N LYS A 155 -9.17 4.26 -8.72
CA LYS A 155 -10.06 5.25 -9.34
C LYS A 155 -10.22 6.47 -8.43
N LYS A 156 -10.63 6.24 -7.17
CA LYS A 156 -10.83 7.30 -6.19
C LYS A 156 -9.58 8.19 -6.04
N LYS A 157 -8.39 7.59 -5.85
CA LYS A 157 -7.15 8.35 -5.66
C LYS A 157 -6.71 9.10 -6.91
N PHE A 158 -6.90 8.53 -8.07
CA PHE A 158 -6.57 9.21 -9.32
C PHE A 158 -7.54 10.35 -9.63
N GLU A 159 -8.82 10.20 -9.33
CA GLU A 159 -9.79 11.29 -9.44
C GLU A 159 -9.46 12.42 -8.46
N GLU A 160 -9.16 12.11 -7.18
CA GLU A 160 -8.74 13.11 -6.19
C GLU A 160 -7.48 13.90 -6.60
N LEU A 161 -6.52 13.27 -7.30
CA LEU A 161 -5.26 13.89 -7.66
C LEU A 161 -5.26 14.56 -9.04
N PHE A 162 -5.98 14.00 -10.01
CA PHE A 162 -5.83 14.36 -11.42
C PHE A 162 -7.13 14.75 -12.12
N GLU A 163 -8.26 14.87 -11.41
CA GLU A 163 -9.55 15.21 -12.03
C GLU A 163 -9.49 16.49 -12.87
N ASN A 164 -8.77 17.50 -12.38
CA ASN A 164 -8.61 18.79 -13.05
C ASN A 164 -7.25 18.97 -13.73
N THR A 165 -6.52 17.87 -13.95
CA THR A 165 -5.19 17.89 -14.56
C THR A 165 -5.26 17.27 -15.94
N GLN A 166 -5.05 18.06 -16.98
CA GLN A 166 -4.85 17.53 -18.31
C GLN A 166 -3.47 16.88 -18.38
N LEU A 167 -3.43 15.59 -18.66
CA LEU A 167 -2.21 14.80 -18.86
C LEU A 167 -2.00 14.58 -20.36
N ASP A 168 -0.77 14.78 -20.81
CA ASP A 168 -0.37 14.49 -22.20
C ASP A 168 0.14 13.05 -22.34
N GLY A 169 0.70 12.51 -21.26
CA GLY A 169 1.15 11.11 -21.27
C GLY A 169 1.20 10.46 -19.89
N VAL A 170 1.02 9.15 -19.88
CA VAL A 170 1.15 8.29 -18.70
C VAL A 170 2.03 7.10 -19.04
N ILE A 171 3.12 6.95 -18.30
CA ILE A 171 4.02 5.80 -18.43
C ILE A 171 3.93 4.93 -17.19
N VAL A 172 3.78 3.63 -17.39
CA VAL A 172 3.55 2.65 -16.33
C VAL A 172 4.66 1.60 -16.36
N GLU A 173 5.21 1.25 -15.20
CA GLU A 173 6.20 0.18 -15.12
C GLU A 173 5.63 -1.14 -15.64
N ASN A 174 6.31 -1.76 -16.60
CA ASN A 174 5.92 -3.06 -17.13
C ASN A 174 6.22 -4.17 -16.11
N GLN A 175 5.18 -4.86 -15.67
CA GLN A 175 5.26 -5.98 -14.74
C GLN A 175 5.50 -7.29 -15.50
N ILE A 176 6.68 -7.88 -15.32
CA ILE A 176 7.10 -9.11 -16.03
C ILE A 176 7.25 -10.25 -15.02
N GLY A 177 6.80 -11.44 -15.43
CA GLY A 177 7.02 -12.70 -14.73
C GLY A 177 5.74 -13.34 -14.17
N PRO A 178 5.74 -14.68 -14.00
CA PRO A 178 4.57 -15.46 -13.60
C PRO A 178 4.07 -15.16 -12.18
N LEU A 179 4.94 -14.69 -11.30
CA LEU A 179 4.58 -14.32 -9.92
C LEU A 179 3.96 -12.92 -9.83
N ALA A 180 4.05 -12.12 -10.89
CA ALA A 180 3.55 -10.75 -10.94
C ALA A 180 2.10 -10.62 -11.44
N MET A 181 1.35 -11.73 -11.60
CA MET A 181 0.00 -11.72 -12.20
C MET A 181 -0.93 -10.64 -11.63
N ARG A 182 -0.98 -10.48 -10.31
CA ARG A 182 -1.83 -9.45 -9.68
C ARG A 182 -1.33 -8.03 -9.96
N MET A 183 -0.01 -7.85 -10.02
CA MET A 183 0.59 -6.56 -10.36
C MET A 183 0.37 -6.23 -11.84
N LYS A 184 0.45 -7.24 -12.74
CA LYS A 184 0.11 -7.06 -14.16
C LYS A 184 -1.37 -6.72 -14.36
N THR A 185 -2.28 -7.32 -13.59
CA THR A 185 -3.70 -6.92 -13.59
C THR A 185 -3.87 -5.48 -13.14
N LEU A 186 -3.18 -5.06 -12.07
CA LEU A 186 -3.23 -3.69 -11.58
C LEU A 186 -2.65 -2.71 -12.61
N GLN A 187 -1.55 -3.06 -13.27
CA GLN A 187 -0.99 -2.30 -14.39
C GLN A 187 -2.02 -2.09 -15.50
N GLY A 188 -2.72 -3.16 -15.91
CA GLY A 188 -3.81 -3.06 -16.91
C GLY A 188 -4.95 -2.15 -16.45
N MET A 189 -5.35 -2.21 -15.16
CA MET A 189 -6.37 -1.31 -14.60
C MET A 189 -5.92 0.16 -14.63
N ILE A 190 -4.64 0.42 -14.36
CA ILE A 190 -4.06 1.77 -14.41
C ILE A 190 -4.11 2.30 -15.84
N MET A 191 -3.59 1.53 -16.79
CA MET A 191 -3.55 1.94 -18.20
C MET A 191 -4.97 2.18 -18.75
N GLN A 192 -5.91 1.27 -18.50
CA GLN A 192 -7.29 1.41 -18.92
C GLN A 192 -7.96 2.67 -18.34
N HIS A 193 -7.70 2.98 -17.06
CA HIS A 193 -8.23 4.21 -16.44
C HIS A 193 -7.84 5.47 -17.21
N PHE A 194 -6.58 5.60 -17.61
CA PHE A 194 -6.11 6.78 -18.32
C PHE A 194 -6.52 6.78 -19.80
N ILE A 195 -6.63 5.61 -20.44
CA ILE A 195 -7.20 5.46 -21.79
C ILE A 195 -8.67 5.97 -21.78
N GLU A 196 -9.47 5.56 -20.81
CA GLU A 196 -10.87 6.01 -20.66
C GLU A 196 -10.99 7.52 -20.37
N LYS A 197 -9.97 8.10 -19.72
CA LYS A 197 -9.88 9.55 -19.49
C LYS A 197 -9.41 10.34 -20.74
N GLY A 198 -9.10 9.64 -21.83
CA GLY A 198 -8.69 10.27 -23.10
C GLY A 198 -7.26 10.80 -23.09
N VAL A 199 -6.37 10.25 -22.23
CA VAL A 199 -4.95 10.62 -22.25
C VAL A 199 -4.32 10.14 -23.56
N PRO A 200 -3.69 11.03 -24.35
CA PRO A 200 -3.22 10.70 -25.71
C PRO A 200 -2.15 9.60 -25.74
N LEU A 201 -1.24 9.62 -24.76
CA LEU A 201 -0.12 8.68 -24.67
C LEU A 201 -0.24 7.85 -23.40
N VAL A 202 -0.41 6.51 -23.52
CA VAL A 202 -0.38 5.57 -22.38
C VAL A 202 0.53 4.40 -22.75
N GLU A 203 1.70 4.32 -22.11
CA GLU A 203 2.74 3.34 -22.46
C GLU A 203 3.27 2.56 -21.26
N GLU A 204 3.75 1.35 -21.52
CA GLU A 204 4.49 0.56 -20.54
C GLU A 204 6.00 0.69 -20.74
N VAL A 205 6.73 0.87 -19.64
CA VAL A 205 8.18 1.08 -19.63
C VAL A 205 8.88 -0.01 -18.84
N SER A 206 9.96 -0.56 -19.37
CA SER A 206 10.74 -1.59 -18.67
C SER A 206 11.38 -1.06 -17.37
N ALA A 207 11.21 -1.82 -16.29
CA ALA A 207 11.85 -1.54 -15.00
C ALA A 207 13.40 -1.47 -15.08
N SER A 208 14.01 -2.14 -16.06
CA SER A 208 15.47 -2.12 -16.27
C SER A 208 16.01 -0.74 -16.65
N ASN A 209 15.17 0.11 -17.21
CA ASN A 209 15.56 1.42 -17.71
C ASN A 209 15.89 2.43 -16.61
N LYS A 210 15.27 2.30 -15.43
CA LYS A 210 15.39 3.25 -14.30
C LYS A 210 16.84 3.59 -13.91
N LEU A 211 17.69 2.59 -13.88
CA LEU A 211 19.09 2.72 -13.46
C LEU A 211 20.11 2.50 -14.59
N LYS A 212 19.66 2.35 -15.83
CA LYS A 212 20.54 2.05 -16.96
C LYS A 212 21.63 3.11 -17.18
N GLU A 213 21.27 4.37 -17.00
CA GLU A 213 22.21 5.51 -17.11
C GLU A 213 23.32 5.47 -16.05
N PHE A 214 23.04 4.92 -14.86
CA PHE A 214 23.96 4.96 -13.72
C PHE A 214 24.77 3.69 -13.50
N LEU A 215 24.19 2.54 -13.82
CA LEU A 215 24.79 1.23 -13.55
C LEU A 215 25.27 0.52 -14.84
N GLY A 216 24.84 0.98 -16.00
CA GLY A 216 25.13 0.30 -17.28
C GLY A 216 24.72 -1.17 -17.25
N ASN A 217 25.63 -2.05 -17.69
CA ASN A 217 25.41 -3.51 -17.72
C ASN A 217 25.92 -4.23 -16.46
N LYS A 218 26.24 -3.51 -15.39
CA LYS A 218 26.79 -4.10 -14.16
C LYS A 218 25.72 -4.97 -13.46
N LYS A 219 26.09 -6.22 -13.18
CA LYS A 219 25.26 -7.11 -12.36
C LYS A 219 25.19 -6.60 -10.94
N THR A 220 23.97 -6.36 -10.44
CA THR A 220 23.72 -5.85 -9.09
C THR A 220 22.60 -6.61 -8.41
N THR A 221 22.65 -6.73 -7.11
CA THR A 221 21.59 -7.29 -6.29
C THR A 221 20.40 -6.32 -6.21
N TYR A 222 19.24 -6.83 -5.80
CA TYR A 222 18.05 -6.01 -5.57
C TYR A 222 18.31 -4.89 -4.54
N ALA A 223 19.01 -5.21 -3.44
CA ALA A 223 19.32 -4.25 -2.40
C ALA A 223 20.26 -3.13 -2.88
N GLU A 224 21.26 -3.46 -3.70
CA GLU A 224 22.16 -2.48 -4.33
C GLU A 224 21.41 -1.56 -5.27
N ARG A 225 20.50 -2.09 -6.11
CA ARG A 225 19.67 -1.27 -6.99
C ARG A 225 18.81 -0.28 -6.21
N LYS A 226 18.17 -0.70 -5.12
CA LYS A 226 17.38 0.20 -4.27
C LYS A 226 18.25 1.31 -3.65
N LYS A 227 19.43 0.98 -3.14
CA LYS A 227 20.37 1.98 -2.61
C LYS A 227 20.84 2.95 -3.70
N ALA A 228 21.18 2.44 -4.87
CA ALA A 228 21.61 3.24 -6.01
C ALA A 228 20.48 4.19 -6.47
N GLY A 229 19.25 3.70 -6.57
CA GLY A 229 18.10 4.53 -6.93
C GLY A 229 17.92 5.72 -5.99
N ILE A 230 17.90 5.47 -4.68
CA ILE A 230 17.80 6.53 -3.67
C ILE A 230 18.96 7.53 -3.79
N LYS A 231 20.20 7.03 -3.92
CA LYS A 231 21.40 7.87 -4.02
C LYS A 231 21.35 8.79 -5.24
N HIS A 232 21.13 8.22 -6.43
CA HIS A 232 21.14 9.01 -7.65
C HIS A 232 19.96 9.98 -7.74
N THR A 233 18.78 9.58 -7.23
CA THR A 233 17.65 10.50 -7.12
C THR A 233 18.00 11.71 -6.26
N LEU A 234 18.60 11.48 -5.07
CA LEU A 234 18.99 12.57 -4.19
C LEU A 234 20.05 13.47 -4.82
N GLU A 235 21.05 12.90 -5.50
CA GLU A 235 22.08 13.66 -6.23
C GLU A 235 21.47 14.56 -7.31
N ILE A 236 20.48 14.05 -8.06
CA ILE A 236 19.83 14.81 -9.13
C ILE A 236 19.02 15.97 -8.55
N ILE A 237 18.12 15.69 -7.61
CA ILE A 237 17.22 16.73 -7.06
C ILE A 237 17.96 17.78 -6.24
N THR A 238 19.15 17.45 -5.72
CA THR A 238 19.99 18.42 -4.98
C THR A 238 20.77 19.34 -5.91
N LYS A 239 21.11 18.88 -7.12
CA LYS A 239 21.86 19.67 -8.11
C LYS A 239 20.99 20.56 -8.99
N ASP A 240 19.70 20.25 -9.08
CA ASP A 240 18.76 20.96 -9.94
C ASP A 240 17.94 21.97 -9.14
N ASN A 241 18.12 23.25 -9.43
CA ASN A 241 17.42 24.33 -8.75
C ASN A 241 15.89 24.24 -8.84
N LEU A 242 15.36 23.64 -9.92
CA LEU A 242 13.92 23.45 -10.11
C LEU A 242 13.33 22.36 -9.22
N LEU A 243 14.19 21.50 -8.64
CA LEU A 243 13.80 20.33 -7.84
C LEU A 243 14.17 20.43 -6.35
N LEU A 244 14.84 21.50 -5.92
CA LEU A 244 15.33 21.65 -4.55
C LEU A 244 14.23 21.54 -3.48
N ASN A 245 13.03 21.99 -3.79
CA ASN A 245 11.86 21.87 -2.90
C ASN A 245 11.51 20.43 -2.55
N TRP A 246 11.90 19.45 -3.37
CA TRP A 246 11.63 18.04 -3.15
C TRP A 246 12.66 17.34 -2.26
N VAL A 247 13.83 17.94 -2.02
CA VAL A 247 14.93 17.36 -1.22
C VAL A 247 14.45 17.03 0.21
N GLU A 248 13.78 17.97 0.86
CA GLU A 248 13.30 17.77 2.23
C GLU A 248 12.19 16.72 2.28
N ILE A 249 11.24 16.76 1.35
CA ILE A 249 10.13 15.81 1.22
C ILE A 249 10.67 14.39 0.99
N PHE A 250 11.59 14.23 0.04
CA PHE A 250 12.23 12.96 -0.27
C PHE A 250 12.99 12.40 0.94
N ASN A 251 13.76 13.25 1.65
CA ASN A 251 14.53 12.82 2.82
C ASN A 251 13.67 12.40 4.00
N LYS A 252 12.49 12.98 4.19
CA LYS A 252 11.56 12.61 5.27
C LYS A 252 10.66 11.43 4.91
N HIS A 253 10.53 11.10 3.63
CA HIS A 253 9.60 10.05 3.18
C HIS A 253 10.06 8.66 3.59
N LYS A 254 9.12 7.82 4.07
CA LYS A 254 9.41 6.44 4.53
C LYS A 254 9.68 5.47 3.38
N LYS A 255 9.20 5.80 2.18
CA LYS A 255 9.27 4.98 0.96
C LYS A 255 10.08 5.69 -0.11
N LYS A 256 11.34 6.03 0.21
CA LYS A 256 12.26 6.72 -0.70
C LYS A 256 12.58 5.89 -1.94
N ASP A 257 12.62 4.58 -1.77
CA ASP A 257 12.86 3.62 -2.84
C ASP A 257 11.76 3.66 -3.91
N ASP A 258 10.50 3.64 -3.47
CA ASP A 258 9.35 3.68 -4.37
C ASP A 258 9.25 5.07 -5.07
N LEU A 259 9.51 6.18 -4.34
CA LEU A 259 9.64 7.52 -4.92
C LEU A 259 10.75 7.59 -5.97
N ALA A 260 11.93 7.06 -5.65
CA ALA A 260 13.07 7.06 -6.56
C ALA A 260 12.74 6.29 -7.86
N ASP A 261 12.05 5.17 -7.74
CA ASP A 261 11.70 4.34 -8.88
C ASP A 261 10.76 5.07 -9.85
N SER A 262 9.71 5.74 -9.36
CA SER A 262 8.79 6.54 -10.21
C SER A 262 9.49 7.75 -10.85
N PHE A 263 10.38 8.43 -10.12
CA PHE A 263 11.15 9.56 -10.65
C PHE A 263 12.16 9.14 -11.72
N LEU A 264 12.99 8.14 -11.44
CA LEU A 264 14.04 7.72 -12.37
C LEU A 264 13.47 7.13 -13.66
N GLN A 265 12.34 6.42 -13.56
CA GLN A 265 11.60 5.93 -14.73
C GLN A 265 11.14 7.07 -15.63
N GLY A 266 10.46 8.06 -15.05
CA GLY A 266 9.98 9.23 -15.79
C GLY A 266 11.12 10.02 -16.41
N ARG A 267 12.17 10.29 -15.64
CA ARG A 267 13.37 10.99 -16.14
C ARG A 267 14.04 10.23 -17.30
N TRP A 268 14.17 8.93 -17.20
CA TRP A 268 14.71 8.11 -18.29
C TRP A 268 13.85 8.23 -19.55
N TYR A 269 12.54 8.14 -19.40
CA TYR A 269 11.58 8.26 -20.50
C TYR A 269 11.67 9.61 -21.19
N LEU A 270 11.66 10.69 -20.44
CA LEU A 270 11.82 12.05 -20.96
C LEU A 270 13.10 12.19 -21.80
N LYS A 271 14.23 11.72 -21.29
CA LYS A 271 15.52 11.80 -21.97
C LYS A 271 15.62 10.95 -23.24
N ASN A 272 15.01 9.77 -23.25
CA ASN A 272 15.28 8.78 -24.28
C ASN A 272 14.16 8.65 -25.32
N THR A 273 13.00 9.20 -25.06
CA THR A 273 11.84 9.14 -25.97
C THR A 273 11.43 10.56 -26.39
N ILE A 274 10.91 11.34 -25.46
CA ILE A 274 10.34 12.66 -25.79
C ILE A 274 11.37 13.62 -26.39
N LEU A 275 12.62 13.55 -25.94
CA LEU A 275 13.64 14.53 -26.30
C LEU A 275 14.51 14.07 -27.48
N LYS A 276 14.45 12.80 -27.87
CA LYS A 276 15.06 12.33 -29.10
C LYS A 276 14.22 12.69 -30.33
N GLU A 277 12.90 12.66 -30.18
CA GLU A 277 11.97 13.00 -31.27
C GLU A 277 12.02 14.48 -31.68
N ASN A 278 12.56 15.37 -30.82
CA ASN A 278 12.71 16.79 -31.12
C ASN A 278 14.08 17.16 -31.76
N VAL A 279 14.93 16.19 -32.06
CA VAL A 279 16.28 16.39 -32.63
C VAL A 279 16.38 15.87 -34.08
N GLU A 280 15.37 15.15 -34.57
CA GLU A 280 15.18 14.77 -35.97
C GLU A 280 14.21 15.74 -36.66
#